data_6fb1394a208696de4737e0da42c41581
#
_entry.id   6fb1394a208696de4737e0da42c41581
#
_cell.length_a   1.000
_cell.length_b   1.000
_cell.length_c   1.000
_cell.angle_alpha   90.00
_cell.angle_beta   90.00
_cell.angle_gamma   90.00
#
_symmetry.space_group_name_H-M   'P 1'
#
loop_
_entity.id
_entity.type
_entity.pdbx_description
1 polymer ?
#
loop_
_entity_poly.entity_id
_entity_poly.type
_entity_poly.pdbx_seq_one_letter_code
_entity_poly.pdbx_strand_id
1 'polypeptide(L)'
;MALREHPADHEGVLVEAADGGNGTGVLVLSGSSGRVELDRARVLAGAGVSAALTYRWFGGDGRPAAIWEYPLEAFAPAVATLVARCDRVVLVGASKTAEAFLAYAADDPAVDAVVALAPSHVVWANVGAGPDGELRPQHSSWSRGGAPLPFVPYDDDADPLGDPPAFTPVYAQSLRSAGDRVAAATIPVERFFGDVLLVAGGDDQVWPSVTFARAVQARRKALDLPTTLVTHPDAGHRVILPGEPVAAGGQQMARGGTEVADRELGERAWPEIRRVLDLQ
;
A
#
# COMPACT_ATOMS: atom_id res chain seq x y z
N MET A 1 17.96 8.06 17.31
CA MET A 1 18.06 9.33 16.56
C MET A 1 16.99 10.28 17.08
N ALA A 2 17.27 11.58 17.21
CA ALA A 2 16.24 12.56 17.57
C ALA A 2 15.37 12.85 16.32
N LEU A 3 14.07 13.01 16.54
CA LEU A 3 13.09 13.29 15.49
C LEU A 3 12.45 14.66 15.71
N ARG A 4 12.03 15.29 14.63
CA ARG A 4 11.19 16.49 14.63
C ARG A 4 9.89 16.16 13.92
N GLU A 5 8.77 16.58 14.48
CA GLU A 5 7.44 16.34 13.91
C GLU A 5 6.81 17.69 13.57
N HIS A 6 6.32 17.81 12.34
CA HIS A 6 5.67 19.01 11.84
C HIS A 6 4.27 18.62 11.35
N PRO A 7 3.23 19.37 11.76
CA PRO A 7 1.90 19.19 11.18
C PRO A 7 1.94 19.33 9.66
N ALA A 8 1.24 18.45 8.98
CA ALA A 8 1.02 18.50 7.55
C ALA A 8 -0.49 18.50 7.25
N ASP A 9 -0.87 18.77 6.01
CA ASP A 9 -2.26 18.78 5.61
C ASP A 9 -2.96 17.44 5.88
N HIS A 10 -4.27 17.49 6.11
CA HIS A 10 -5.13 16.31 6.24
C HIS A 10 -4.81 15.41 7.44
N GLU A 11 -4.73 16.01 8.62
CA GLU A 11 -4.33 15.32 9.85
C GLU A 11 -2.93 14.68 9.71
N GLY A 12 -2.13 15.16 8.74
CA GLY A 12 -0.83 14.59 8.42
C GLY A 12 0.27 15.05 9.37
N VAL A 13 1.37 14.30 9.33
CA VAL A 13 2.60 14.62 10.04
C VAL A 13 3.79 14.34 9.13
N LEU A 14 4.68 15.32 9.04
CA LEU A 14 6.01 15.16 8.49
C LEU A 14 6.98 14.89 9.64
N VAL A 15 7.60 13.72 9.64
CA VAL A 15 8.60 13.30 10.62
C VAL A 15 9.98 13.40 9.98
N GLU A 16 10.86 14.22 10.52
CA GLU A 16 12.21 14.46 9.99
C GLU A 16 13.29 13.98 10.99
N ALA A 17 14.37 13.41 10.46
CA ALA A 17 15.58 13.14 11.23
C ALA A 17 16.25 14.45 11.61
N ALA A 18 16.55 14.65 12.90
CA ALA A 18 17.08 15.92 13.41
C ALA A 18 18.49 16.26 12.90
N ASP A 19 19.24 15.26 12.45
CA ASP A 19 20.58 15.36 11.86
C ASP A 19 20.58 15.45 10.32
N GLY A 20 19.39 15.50 9.69
CA GLY A 20 19.21 15.65 8.24
C GLY A 20 19.02 14.34 7.50
N GLY A 21 19.34 13.18 8.11
CA GLY A 21 19.16 11.86 7.48
C GLY A 21 20.02 11.63 6.24
N ASN A 22 19.57 10.67 5.37
CA ASN A 22 20.32 10.16 4.22
C ASN A 22 19.91 10.73 2.85
N GLY A 23 19.07 11.74 2.79
CA GLY A 23 18.54 12.29 1.53
C GLY A 23 17.27 11.60 1.01
N THR A 24 16.80 10.54 1.66
CA THR A 24 15.56 9.83 1.26
C THR A 24 14.33 10.43 1.93
N GLY A 25 13.31 10.74 1.14
CA GLY A 25 11.96 11.07 1.57
C GLY A 25 11.02 9.89 1.38
N VAL A 26 10.15 9.64 2.35
CA VAL A 26 9.21 8.52 2.31
C VAL A 26 7.78 9.01 2.47
N LEU A 27 6.90 8.68 1.51
CA LEU A 27 5.46 8.79 1.70
C LEU A 27 4.93 7.47 2.23
N VAL A 28 4.39 7.48 3.44
CA VAL A 28 3.91 6.29 4.16
C VAL A 28 2.42 6.38 4.40
N LEU A 29 1.61 5.51 3.80
CA LEU A 29 0.15 5.53 3.94
C LEU A 29 -0.44 4.16 4.28
N SER A 30 -1.52 4.19 5.07
CA SER A 30 -2.32 3.01 5.41
C SER A 30 -3.19 2.58 4.22
N GLY A 31 -3.64 1.33 4.26
CA GLY A 31 -4.65 0.80 3.34
C GLY A 31 -6.06 1.35 3.60
N SER A 32 -7.06 0.48 3.48
CA SER A 32 -8.48 0.82 3.63
C SER A 32 -8.92 1.23 5.05
N SER A 33 -8.00 1.34 6.00
CA SER A 33 -8.28 1.94 7.31
C SER A 33 -8.28 3.46 7.30
N GLY A 34 -7.60 4.09 6.33
CA GLY A 34 -7.45 5.54 6.23
C GLY A 34 -6.71 6.20 7.39
N ARG A 35 -6.16 5.43 8.33
CA ARG A 35 -5.46 5.99 9.50
C ARG A 35 -4.14 6.64 9.10
N VAL A 36 -3.67 7.57 9.93
CA VAL A 36 -2.32 8.14 9.82
C VAL A 36 -1.30 7.11 10.33
N GLU A 37 -0.29 6.78 9.52
CA GLU A 37 0.75 5.78 9.84
C GLU A 37 1.94 6.42 10.60
N LEU A 38 1.63 7.15 11.68
CA LEU A 38 2.63 7.94 12.41
C LEU A 38 3.74 7.08 13.03
N ASP A 39 3.40 5.92 13.60
CA ASP A 39 4.40 5.05 14.22
C ASP A 39 5.37 4.50 13.17
N ARG A 40 4.87 4.10 11.99
CA ARG A 40 5.71 3.67 10.88
C ARG A 40 6.58 4.81 10.35
N ALA A 41 6.03 6.01 10.21
CA ALA A 41 6.82 7.20 9.84
C ALA A 41 7.96 7.47 10.83
N ARG A 42 7.69 7.34 12.14
CA ARG A 42 8.71 7.46 13.20
C ARG A 42 9.79 6.38 13.11
N VAL A 43 9.40 5.12 12.85
CA VAL A 43 10.36 4.02 12.68
C VAL A 43 11.28 4.29 11.50
N LEU A 44 10.74 4.72 10.36
CA LEU A 44 11.53 4.99 9.16
C LEU A 44 12.46 6.20 9.35
N ALA A 45 11.95 7.31 9.89
CA ALA A 45 12.77 8.48 10.22
C ALA A 45 13.82 8.15 11.30
N GLY A 46 13.45 7.37 12.31
CA GLY A 46 14.37 6.88 13.34
C GLY A 46 15.46 5.98 12.81
N ALA A 47 15.22 5.29 11.69
CA ALA A 47 16.21 4.46 10.99
C ALA A 47 17.16 5.28 10.10
N GLY A 48 16.86 6.55 9.83
CA GLY A 48 17.77 7.47 9.15
C GLY A 48 17.28 8.06 7.83
N VAL A 49 16.02 7.85 7.40
CA VAL A 49 15.49 8.63 6.26
C VAL A 49 15.36 10.10 6.66
N SER A 50 15.55 10.99 5.69
CA SER A 50 15.53 12.44 5.96
C SER A 50 14.14 12.93 6.36
N ALA A 51 13.11 12.41 5.71
CA ALA A 51 11.72 12.78 5.94
C ALA A 51 10.77 11.62 5.71
N ALA A 52 9.79 11.45 6.58
CA ALA A 52 8.69 10.52 6.41
C ALA A 52 7.37 11.27 6.55
N LEU A 53 6.60 11.36 5.46
CA LEU A 53 5.31 12.04 5.40
C LEU A 53 4.18 11.01 5.49
N THR A 54 3.23 11.24 6.36
CA THR A 54 2.01 10.45 6.48
C THR A 54 0.80 11.35 6.70
N TYR A 55 -0.36 10.95 6.20
CA TYR A 55 -1.60 11.71 6.39
C TYR A 55 -2.84 10.81 6.20
N ARG A 56 -4.00 11.33 6.62
CA ARG A 56 -5.29 10.70 6.35
C ARG A 56 -5.70 10.99 4.91
N TRP A 57 -5.67 9.99 4.04
CA TRP A 57 -5.96 10.18 2.61
C TRP A 57 -7.45 10.01 2.25
N PHE A 58 -8.25 9.30 3.08
CA PHE A 58 -9.71 9.21 2.97
C PHE A 58 -10.35 9.01 4.35
N GLY A 59 -11.69 9.12 4.44
CA GLY A 59 -12.46 8.81 5.65
C GLY A 59 -12.28 9.82 6.79
N GLY A 60 -11.93 11.05 6.50
CA GLY A 60 -11.81 12.16 7.46
C GLY A 60 -12.52 13.42 6.98
N ASP A 61 -12.48 14.48 7.78
CA ASP A 61 -13.10 15.76 7.45
C ASP A 61 -12.52 16.33 6.15
N GLY A 62 -13.44 16.69 5.21
CA GLY A 62 -13.06 17.21 3.90
C GLY A 62 -12.41 16.17 2.95
N ARG A 63 -12.48 14.89 3.28
CA ARG A 63 -11.97 13.78 2.47
C ARG A 63 -13.10 12.90 1.92
N PRO A 64 -12.86 12.19 0.81
CA PRO A 64 -13.81 11.17 0.36
C PRO A 64 -14.09 10.17 1.47
N ALA A 65 -15.37 9.87 1.70
CA ALA A 65 -15.79 8.92 2.75
C ALA A 65 -15.42 7.46 2.43
N ALA A 66 -15.17 7.17 1.15
CA ALA A 66 -14.87 5.83 0.64
C ALA A 66 -13.72 5.87 -0.38
N ILE A 67 -13.20 4.69 -0.71
CA ILE A 67 -12.25 4.53 -1.82
C ILE A 67 -13.08 4.25 -3.08
N TRP A 68 -13.49 5.32 -3.74
CA TRP A 68 -14.38 5.32 -4.89
C TRP A 68 -13.82 6.26 -5.95
N GLU A 69 -13.31 5.71 -7.02
CA GLU A 69 -12.65 6.46 -8.11
C GLU A 69 -11.68 7.52 -7.58
N TYR A 70 -10.98 7.18 -6.48
CA TYR A 70 -10.06 8.11 -5.84
C TYR A 70 -8.95 8.47 -6.83
N PRO A 71 -8.72 9.77 -7.10
CA PRO A 71 -7.73 10.18 -8.10
C PRO A 71 -6.31 9.86 -7.62
N LEU A 72 -5.56 9.10 -8.42
CA LEU A 72 -4.16 8.81 -8.11
C LEU A 72 -3.32 10.07 -8.01
N GLU A 73 -3.67 11.11 -8.76
CA GLU A 73 -3.04 12.44 -8.74
C GLU A 73 -3.14 13.13 -7.37
N ALA A 74 -4.06 12.70 -6.50
CA ALA A 74 -4.16 13.24 -5.14
C ALA A 74 -2.93 12.94 -4.27
N PHE A 75 -2.07 12.00 -4.68
CA PHE A 75 -0.78 11.75 -4.01
C PHE A 75 0.33 12.71 -4.46
N ALA A 76 0.20 13.33 -5.61
CA ALA A 76 1.23 14.20 -6.21
C ALA A 76 1.68 15.37 -5.30
N PRO A 77 0.81 16.08 -4.56
CA PRO A 77 1.25 17.15 -3.65
C PRO A 77 2.18 16.65 -2.54
N ALA A 78 1.91 15.45 -2.00
CA ALA A 78 2.76 14.83 -0.98
C ALA A 78 4.11 14.41 -1.56
N VAL A 79 4.12 13.82 -2.76
CA VAL A 79 5.36 13.49 -3.50
C VAL A 79 6.16 14.76 -3.78
N ALA A 80 5.53 15.83 -4.28
CA ALA A 80 6.19 17.13 -4.53
C ALA A 80 6.80 17.74 -3.26
N THR A 81 6.13 17.58 -2.11
CA THR A 81 6.66 18.02 -0.81
C THR A 81 7.96 17.31 -0.46
N LEU A 82 8.06 16.02 -0.76
CA LEU A 82 9.27 15.22 -0.52
C LEU A 82 10.36 15.54 -1.55
N VAL A 83 10.03 15.65 -2.84
CA VAL A 83 10.98 16.06 -3.90
C VAL A 83 11.63 17.40 -3.60
N ALA A 84 10.90 18.35 -3.01
CA ALA A 84 11.45 19.65 -2.63
C ALA A 84 12.46 19.61 -1.45
N ARG A 85 12.56 18.46 -0.75
CA ARG A 85 13.35 18.31 0.49
C ARG A 85 14.39 17.20 0.42
N CYS A 86 14.22 16.25 -0.48
CA CYS A 86 14.97 15.00 -0.52
C CYS A 86 15.45 14.70 -1.94
N ASP A 87 16.55 13.99 -2.03
CA ASP A 87 17.18 13.62 -3.31
C ASP A 87 16.50 12.38 -3.92
N ARG A 88 15.80 11.60 -3.09
CA ARG A 88 15.16 10.34 -3.44
C ARG A 88 13.77 10.25 -2.79
N VAL A 89 12.76 9.75 -3.51
CA VAL A 89 11.39 9.59 -3.01
C VAL A 89 10.96 8.13 -3.10
N VAL A 90 10.55 7.59 -1.95
CA VAL A 90 10.06 6.20 -1.82
C VAL A 90 8.62 6.20 -1.33
N LEU A 91 7.78 5.39 -1.96
CA LEU A 91 6.40 5.17 -1.52
C LEU A 91 6.32 3.89 -0.69
N VAL A 92 5.78 3.97 0.52
CA VAL A 92 5.54 2.82 1.41
C VAL A 92 4.04 2.70 1.63
N GLY A 93 3.40 1.75 0.97
CA GLY A 93 1.96 1.53 1.03
C GLY A 93 1.59 0.17 1.58
N ALA A 94 0.45 0.09 2.28
CA ALA A 94 -0.10 -1.17 2.76
C ALA A 94 -1.47 -1.44 2.14
N SER A 95 -1.72 -2.70 1.67
CA SER A 95 -3.04 -3.10 1.19
C SER A 95 -3.51 -2.20 0.03
N LYS A 96 -4.61 -1.47 0.19
CA LYS A 96 -5.15 -0.57 -0.85
C LYS A 96 -4.18 0.52 -1.29
N THR A 97 -3.33 1.05 -0.41
CA THR A 97 -2.29 1.99 -0.85
C THR A 97 -1.08 1.32 -1.49
N ALA A 98 -0.80 0.04 -1.21
CA ALA A 98 0.17 -0.73 -1.99
C ALA A 98 -0.31 -0.90 -3.44
N GLU A 99 -1.60 -1.18 -3.65
CA GLU A 99 -2.25 -1.19 -4.97
C GLU A 99 -2.14 0.18 -5.66
N ALA A 100 -2.52 1.25 -4.96
CA ALA A 100 -2.45 2.61 -5.48
C ALA A 100 -1.02 3.04 -5.85
N PHE A 101 -0.05 2.78 -4.99
CA PHE A 101 1.32 3.22 -5.20
C PHE A 101 2.02 2.47 -6.33
N LEU A 102 1.73 1.19 -6.53
CA LEU A 102 2.18 0.47 -7.72
C LEU A 102 1.58 1.05 -9.00
N ALA A 103 0.28 1.44 -8.97
CA ALA A 103 -0.37 2.08 -10.10
C ALA A 103 0.12 3.53 -10.32
N TYR A 104 0.32 4.30 -9.25
CA TYR A 104 0.79 5.68 -9.30
C TYR A 104 2.22 5.76 -9.85
N ALA A 105 3.15 4.97 -9.29
CA ALA A 105 4.56 4.98 -9.69
C ALA A 105 4.78 4.57 -11.16
N ALA A 106 3.85 3.82 -11.75
CA ALA A 106 3.94 3.44 -13.16
C ALA A 106 3.95 4.65 -14.12
N ASP A 107 3.49 5.82 -13.67
CA ASP A 107 3.35 7.02 -14.50
C ASP A 107 3.98 8.28 -13.85
N ASP A 108 4.60 8.17 -12.67
CA ASP A 108 5.27 9.30 -12.02
C ASP A 108 6.78 9.08 -11.92
N PRO A 109 7.58 9.80 -12.73
CA PRO A 109 9.04 9.66 -12.73
C PRO A 109 9.72 10.24 -11.47
N ALA A 110 9.00 10.95 -10.61
CA ALA A 110 9.53 11.48 -9.35
C ALA A 110 9.63 10.41 -8.25
N VAL A 111 9.08 9.22 -8.49
CA VAL A 111 9.16 8.09 -7.56
C VAL A 111 10.37 7.22 -7.92
N ASP A 112 11.24 6.96 -6.96
CA ASP A 112 12.45 6.13 -7.14
C ASP A 112 12.23 4.67 -6.73
N ALA A 113 11.34 4.41 -5.75
CA ALA A 113 11.06 3.06 -5.30
C ALA A 113 9.65 2.92 -4.68
N VAL A 114 9.14 1.68 -4.67
CA VAL A 114 7.89 1.32 -3.99
C VAL A 114 8.14 0.14 -3.04
N VAL A 115 7.76 0.30 -1.78
CA VAL A 115 7.62 -0.77 -0.79
C VAL A 115 6.14 -1.07 -0.63
N ALA A 116 5.70 -2.20 -1.18
CA ALA A 116 4.31 -2.61 -1.21
C ALA A 116 4.06 -3.74 -0.19
N LEU A 117 3.40 -3.40 0.91
CA LEU A 117 3.06 -4.32 2.00
C LEU A 117 1.67 -4.91 1.75
N ALA A 118 1.55 -6.23 1.71
CA ALA A 118 0.35 -6.94 1.31
C ALA A 118 -0.23 -6.37 -0.01
N PRO A 119 0.49 -6.46 -1.15
CA PRO A 119 0.12 -5.80 -2.41
C PRO A 119 -1.03 -6.49 -3.15
N SER A 120 -1.56 -5.79 -4.16
CA SER A 120 -2.37 -6.37 -5.25
C SER A 120 -1.67 -6.16 -6.60
N HIS A 121 -1.94 -7.07 -7.57
CA HIS A 121 -1.45 -6.97 -8.94
C HIS A 121 -2.49 -6.37 -9.90
N VAL A 122 -3.71 -6.18 -9.44
CA VAL A 122 -4.82 -5.60 -10.19
C VAL A 122 -5.45 -4.45 -9.40
N VAL A 123 -6.12 -3.57 -10.11
CA VAL A 123 -7.05 -2.59 -9.52
C VAL A 123 -8.34 -3.32 -9.17
N TRP A 124 -8.83 -3.11 -7.96
CA TRP A 124 -10.07 -3.68 -7.44
C TRP A 124 -11.22 -2.66 -7.47
N ALA A 125 -12.44 -3.18 -7.35
CA ALA A 125 -13.61 -2.35 -7.12
C ALA A 125 -13.48 -1.52 -5.83
N ASN A 126 -14.37 -0.55 -5.68
CA ASN A 126 -14.48 0.39 -4.58
C ASN A 126 -14.54 -0.29 -3.20
N VAL A 127 -14.08 0.43 -2.19
CA VAL A 127 -14.25 0.08 -0.77
C VAL A 127 -15.13 1.15 -0.14
N GLY A 128 -16.30 0.73 0.34
CA GLY A 128 -17.33 1.61 0.86
C GLY A 128 -18.31 2.09 -0.23
N ALA A 129 -19.37 2.77 0.22
CA ALA A 129 -20.42 3.29 -0.63
C ALA A 129 -19.96 4.49 -1.47
N GLY A 130 -20.58 4.70 -2.62
CA GLY A 130 -20.37 5.86 -3.45
C GLY A 130 -20.90 7.16 -2.85
N PRO A 131 -20.75 8.28 -3.58
CA PRO A 131 -21.26 9.59 -3.13
C PRO A 131 -22.77 9.64 -2.92
N ASP A 132 -23.50 8.71 -3.55
CA ASP A 132 -24.96 8.52 -3.42
C ASP A 132 -25.33 7.65 -2.20
N GLY A 133 -24.35 7.09 -1.49
CA GLY A 133 -24.56 6.18 -0.36
C GLY A 133 -24.76 4.72 -0.78
N GLU A 134 -24.70 4.41 -2.08
CA GLU A 134 -24.94 3.08 -2.61
C GLU A 134 -23.63 2.30 -2.82
N LEU A 135 -23.70 0.98 -2.59
CA LEU A 135 -22.56 0.07 -2.85
C LEU A 135 -22.53 -0.41 -4.31
N ARG A 136 -23.62 -0.23 -5.05
CA ARG A 136 -23.82 -0.71 -6.41
C ARG A 136 -24.34 0.41 -7.32
N PRO A 137 -23.98 0.40 -8.63
CA PRO A 137 -23.04 -0.55 -9.24
C PRO A 137 -21.63 -0.42 -8.65
N GLN A 138 -20.80 -1.47 -8.76
CA GLN A 138 -19.39 -1.38 -8.36
C GLN A 138 -18.63 -0.44 -9.31
N HIS A 139 -17.74 0.36 -8.74
CA HIS A 139 -16.86 1.27 -9.46
C HIS A 139 -15.38 0.96 -9.19
N SER A 140 -14.50 1.55 -9.95
CA SER A 140 -13.06 1.43 -9.65
C SER A 140 -12.72 2.05 -8.29
N SER A 141 -11.77 1.49 -7.57
CA SER A 141 -11.17 2.19 -6.43
C SER A 141 -10.45 3.47 -6.85
N TRP A 142 -9.88 3.48 -8.06
CA TRP A 142 -8.95 4.53 -8.50
C TRP A 142 -9.40 5.14 -9.83
N SER A 143 -9.06 6.41 -9.99
CA SER A 143 -9.18 7.14 -11.25
C SER A 143 -7.86 7.80 -11.64
N ARG A 144 -7.75 8.17 -12.92
CA ARG A 144 -6.64 8.95 -13.47
C ARG A 144 -7.15 9.87 -14.55
N GLY A 145 -6.75 11.16 -14.50
CA GLY A 145 -7.22 12.17 -15.43
C GLY A 145 -8.74 12.31 -15.43
N GLY A 146 -9.41 12.06 -14.30
CA GLY A 146 -10.86 12.09 -14.16
C GLY A 146 -11.60 10.87 -14.73
N ALA A 147 -10.87 9.84 -15.22
CA ALA A 147 -11.47 8.60 -15.72
C ALA A 147 -11.18 7.44 -14.76
N PRO A 148 -12.18 6.58 -14.44
CA PRO A 148 -11.95 5.40 -13.61
C PRO A 148 -10.99 4.44 -14.30
N LEU A 149 -10.06 3.85 -13.53
CA LEU A 149 -9.20 2.79 -14.04
C LEU A 149 -10.01 1.51 -14.26
N PRO A 150 -9.66 0.69 -15.27
CA PRO A 150 -10.20 -0.67 -15.37
C PRO A 150 -9.96 -1.43 -14.05
N PHE A 151 -10.96 -2.20 -13.62
CA PHE A 151 -10.91 -2.87 -12.32
C PHE A 151 -11.55 -4.26 -12.35
N VAL A 152 -11.16 -5.10 -11.39
CA VAL A 152 -11.81 -6.38 -11.11
C VAL A 152 -13.00 -6.13 -10.18
N PRO A 153 -14.24 -6.41 -10.59
CA PRO A 153 -15.39 -6.34 -9.70
C PRO A 153 -15.37 -7.49 -8.69
N TYR A 154 -15.97 -7.27 -7.53
CA TYR A 154 -16.26 -8.38 -6.61
C TYR A 154 -17.38 -9.24 -7.20
N ASP A 155 -17.24 -10.54 -7.09
CA ASP A 155 -18.25 -11.50 -7.47
C ASP A 155 -19.41 -11.45 -6.46
N ASP A 156 -20.62 -11.18 -6.94
CA ASP A 156 -21.81 -11.03 -6.07
C ASP A 156 -22.25 -12.36 -5.45
N ASP A 157 -21.80 -13.49 -5.98
CA ASP A 157 -22.04 -14.86 -5.46
C ASP A 157 -20.94 -15.33 -4.50
N ALA A 158 -19.94 -14.47 -4.19
CA ALA A 158 -18.84 -14.79 -3.30
C ALA A 158 -19.08 -14.24 -1.90
N ASP A 159 -19.12 -15.10 -0.91
CA ASP A 159 -19.27 -14.74 0.49
C ASP A 159 -17.93 -14.84 1.26
N PRO A 160 -17.67 -13.93 2.21
CA PRO A 160 -16.57 -14.10 3.14
C PRO A 160 -16.82 -15.27 4.09
N LEU A 161 -15.75 -15.87 4.62
CA LEU A 161 -15.82 -17.02 5.51
C LEU A 161 -15.56 -16.65 6.96
N GLY A 162 -16.33 -17.25 7.87
CA GLY A 162 -16.09 -17.17 9.31
C GLY A 162 -16.57 -15.88 9.99
N ASP A 163 -16.27 -15.79 11.29
CA ASP A 163 -16.52 -14.62 12.14
C ASP A 163 -15.30 -14.43 13.07
N PRO A 164 -14.52 -13.36 12.92
CA PRO A 164 -14.68 -12.28 11.94
C PRO A 164 -14.50 -12.75 10.48
N PRO A 165 -15.11 -12.04 9.48
CA PRO A 165 -15.11 -12.48 8.10
C PRO A 165 -13.72 -12.45 7.44
N ALA A 166 -13.36 -13.53 6.75
CA ALA A 166 -12.17 -13.65 5.91
C ALA A 166 -12.55 -13.44 4.44
N PHE A 167 -11.90 -12.51 3.75
CA PHE A 167 -12.25 -12.10 2.39
C PHE A 167 -11.38 -12.74 1.29
N THR A 168 -10.30 -13.43 1.63
CA THR A 168 -9.44 -14.10 0.63
C THR A 168 -10.21 -14.97 -0.36
N PRO A 169 -11.25 -15.76 0.04
CA PRO A 169 -12.06 -16.50 -0.91
C PRO A 169 -12.84 -15.62 -1.88
N VAL A 170 -13.37 -14.48 -1.42
CA VAL A 170 -14.08 -13.49 -2.25
C VAL A 170 -13.16 -12.96 -3.34
N TYR A 171 -11.97 -12.51 -2.98
CA TYR A 171 -10.99 -12.01 -3.96
C TYR A 171 -10.55 -13.10 -4.94
N ALA A 172 -10.31 -14.33 -4.46
CA ALA A 172 -9.92 -15.45 -5.31
C ALA A 172 -11.04 -15.86 -6.29
N GLN A 173 -12.30 -15.85 -5.86
CA GLN A 173 -13.45 -16.12 -6.73
C GLN A 173 -13.65 -14.99 -7.74
N SER A 174 -13.59 -13.75 -7.30
CA SER A 174 -13.74 -12.57 -8.16
C SER A 174 -12.71 -12.54 -9.30
N LEU A 175 -11.46 -12.94 -9.05
CA LEU A 175 -10.48 -13.09 -10.13
C LEU A 175 -10.87 -14.15 -11.15
N ARG A 176 -11.43 -15.27 -10.70
CA ARG A 176 -11.85 -16.33 -11.62
C ARG A 176 -13.05 -15.92 -12.46
N SER A 177 -14.04 -15.30 -11.85
CA SER A 177 -15.27 -14.87 -12.53
C SER A 177 -15.09 -13.64 -13.42
N ALA A 178 -14.11 -12.77 -13.12
CA ALA A 178 -13.87 -11.56 -13.91
C ALA A 178 -13.34 -11.82 -15.33
N GLY A 179 -12.75 -13.00 -15.60
CA GLY A 179 -12.28 -13.39 -16.94
C GLY A 179 -11.34 -12.35 -17.56
N ASP A 180 -11.65 -11.88 -18.76
CA ASP A 180 -10.83 -10.92 -19.52
C ASP A 180 -10.66 -9.57 -18.84
N ARG A 181 -11.53 -9.20 -17.89
CA ARG A 181 -11.39 -7.96 -17.11
C ARG A 181 -10.12 -7.93 -16.27
N VAL A 182 -9.61 -9.09 -15.84
CA VAL A 182 -8.37 -9.18 -15.06
C VAL A 182 -7.19 -8.59 -15.85
N ALA A 183 -7.09 -8.90 -17.14
CA ALA A 183 -6.02 -8.38 -17.99
C ALA A 183 -6.08 -6.85 -18.11
N ALA A 184 -7.28 -6.29 -18.29
CA ALA A 184 -7.49 -4.85 -18.38
C ALA A 184 -7.22 -4.13 -17.06
N ALA A 185 -7.55 -4.76 -15.92
CA ALA A 185 -7.36 -4.23 -14.57
C ALA A 185 -5.95 -4.43 -14.02
N THR A 186 -5.08 -5.18 -14.73
CA THR A 186 -3.71 -5.45 -14.25
C THR A 186 -2.90 -4.17 -14.20
N ILE A 187 -2.30 -3.89 -13.05
CA ILE A 187 -1.45 -2.72 -12.83
C ILE A 187 -0.21 -2.83 -13.73
N PRO A 188 0.09 -1.80 -14.54
CA PRO A 188 1.21 -1.83 -15.50
C PRO A 188 2.56 -1.60 -14.80
N VAL A 189 2.91 -2.48 -13.86
CA VAL A 189 4.11 -2.37 -12.99
C VAL A 189 5.42 -2.42 -13.76
N GLU A 190 5.41 -2.90 -14.99
CA GLU A 190 6.54 -2.89 -15.92
C GLU A 190 6.89 -1.51 -16.48
N ARG A 191 6.01 -0.52 -16.32
CA ARG A 191 6.28 0.88 -16.70
C ARG A 191 7.08 1.63 -15.65
N PHE A 192 7.17 1.10 -14.44
CA PHE A 192 7.97 1.66 -13.36
C PHE A 192 9.36 1.01 -13.35
N PHE A 193 10.41 1.82 -13.55
CA PHE A 193 11.79 1.36 -13.66
C PHE A 193 12.55 1.35 -12.33
N GLY A 194 11.98 1.98 -11.28
CA GLY A 194 12.55 2.01 -9.93
C GLY A 194 12.49 0.67 -9.21
N ASP A 195 13.06 0.61 -8.03
CA ASP A 195 13.03 -0.58 -7.15
C ASP A 195 11.61 -0.88 -6.66
N VAL A 196 11.21 -2.15 -6.69
CA VAL A 196 9.98 -2.63 -6.07
C VAL A 196 10.29 -3.69 -5.04
N LEU A 197 9.91 -3.44 -3.78
CA LEU A 197 9.91 -4.43 -2.71
C LEU A 197 8.47 -4.83 -2.39
N LEU A 198 8.20 -6.12 -2.50
CA LEU A 198 6.91 -6.74 -2.19
C LEU A 198 7.04 -7.54 -0.89
N VAL A 199 6.16 -7.29 0.07
CA VAL A 199 6.15 -8.01 1.35
C VAL A 199 4.75 -8.59 1.56
N ALA A 200 4.64 -9.91 1.72
CA ALA A 200 3.35 -10.58 1.74
C ALA A 200 3.31 -11.78 2.70
N GLY A 201 2.24 -11.88 3.49
CA GLY A 201 1.97 -12.99 4.38
C GLY A 201 1.26 -14.16 3.68
N GLY A 202 1.66 -15.39 4.01
CA GLY A 202 1.12 -16.62 3.42
C GLY A 202 -0.26 -16.99 3.96
N ASP A 203 -0.58 -16.59 5.20
CA ASP A 203 -1.89 -16.74 5.84
C ASP A 203 -2.71 -15.44 5.80
N ASP A 204 -2.53 -14.63 4.77
CA ASP A 204 -3.32 -13.42 4.58
C ASP A 204 -4.79 -13.79 4.30
N GLN A 205 -5.68 -13.43 5.24
CA GLN A 205 -7.12 -13.71 5.15
C GLN A 205 -7.95 -12.53 4.65
N VAL A 206 -7.31 -11.39 4.34
CA VAL A 206 -7.97 -10.27 3.67
C VAL A 206 -8.00 -10.50 2.16
N TRP A 207 -6.85 -10.77 1.56
CA TRP A 207 -6.71 -11.16 0.16
C TRP A 207 -5.45 -12.02 -0.08
N PRO A 208 -5.33 -12.75 -1.20
CA PRO A 208 -4.19 -13.66 -1.41
C PRO A 208 -2.91 -12.89 -1.80
N SER A 209 -2.36 -12.09 -0.87
CA SER A 209 -1.27 -11.14 -1.12
C SER A 209 0.00 -11.79 -1.69
N VAL A 210 0.36 -13.01 -1.28
CA VAL A 210 1.51 -13.74 -1.86
C VAL A 210 1.29 -14.06 -3.33
N THR A 211 0.07 -14.49 -3.71
CA THR A 211 -0.27 -14.76 -5.12
C THR A 211 -0.17 -13.48 -5.94
N PHE A 212 -0.69 -12.38 -5.41
CA PHE A 212 -0.65 -11.08 -6.07
C PHE A 212 0.79 -10.55 -6.19
N ALA A 213 1.59 -10.64 -5.13
CA ALA A 213 2.99 -10.25 -5.15
C ALA A 213 3.81 -11.03 -6.18
N ARG A 214 3.58 -12.36 -6.29
CA ARG A 214 4.23 -13.20 -7.31
C ARG A 214 3.84 -12.79 -8.73
N ALA A 215 2.60 -12.39 -8.97
CA ALA A 215 2.16 -11.88 -10.27
C ALA A 215 2.89 -10.57 -10.65
N VAL A 216 3.01 -9.62 -9.71
CA VAL A 216 3.80 -8.39 -9.88
C VAL A 216 5.27 -8.75 -10.18
N GLN A 217 5.88 -9.61 -9.35
CA GLN A 217 7.27 -10.01 -9.52
C GLN A 217 7.54 -10.67 -10.88
N ALA A 218 6.67 -11.62 -11.29
CA ALA A 218 6.82 -12.33 -12.58
C ALA A 218 6.75 -11.36 -13.76
N ARG A 219 5.82 -10.39 -13.73
CA ARG A 219 5.66 -9.38 -14.79
C ARG A 219 6.89 -8.47 -14.91
N ARG A 220 7.42 -8.00 -13.78
CA ARG A 220 8.62 -7.16 -13.75
C ARG A 220 9.89 -7.92 -14.13
N LYS A 221 10.01 -9.18 -13.66
CA LYS A 221 11.15 -10.05 -14.00
C LYS A 221 11.24 -10.35 -15.51
N ALA A 222 10.12 -10.40 -16.21
CA ALA A 222 10.11 -10.60 -17.66
C ALA A 222 10.83 -9.46 -18.44
N LEU A 223 11.09 -8.33 -17.78
CA LEU A 223 11.82 -7.16 -18.32
C LEU A 223 13.08 -6.85 -17.50
N ASP A 224 13.58 -7.78 -16.70
CA ASP A 224 14.75 -7.64 -15.84
C ASP A 224 14.69 -6.43 -14.88
N LEU A 225 13.48 -6.00 -14.49
CA LEU A 225 13.28 -4.87 -13.59
C LEU A 225 13.53 -5.28 -12.12
N PRO A 226 14.25 -4.43 -11.33
CA PRO A 226 14.61 -4.75 -9.96
C PRO A 226 13.37 -4.95 -9.09
N THR A 227 13.20 -6.19 -8.59
CA THR A 227 12.03 -6.57 -7.79
C THR A 227 12.39 -7.63 -6.77
N THR A 228 12.22 -7.31 -5.50
CA THR A 228 12.42 -8.22 -4.38
C THR A 228 11.08 -8.64 -3.80
N LEU A 229 10.94 -9.92 -3.46
CA LEU A 229 9.76 -10.46 -2.77
C LEU A 229 10.19 -11.11 -1.45
N VAL A 230 9.61 -10.66 -0.35
CA VAL A 230 9.76 -11.24 0.99
C VAL A 230 8.43 -11.82 1.44
N THR A 231 8.44 -13.07 1.91
CA THR A 231 7.24 -13.75 2.39
C THR A 231 7.51 -14.49 3.70
N HIS A 232 6.44 -14.72 4.45
CA HIS A 232 6.41 -15.62 5.60
C HIS A 232 5.16 -16.49 5.52
N PRO A 233 5.25 -17.83 5.61
CA PRO A 233 4.09 -18.71 5.39
C PRO A 233 2.94 -18.47 6.36
N ASP A 234 3.25 -18.18 7.63
CA ASP A 234 2.27 -18.07 8.72
C ASP A 234 1.93 -16.61 9.08
N ALA A 235 2.48 -15.61 8.38
CA ALA A 235 2.12 -14.21 8.57
C ALA A 235 0.81 -13.88 7.83
N GLY A 236 0.05 -12.95 8.40
CA GLY A 236 -1.22 -12.50 7.86
C GLY A 236 -1.10 -11.25 6.98
N HIS A 237 -2.19 -10.48 6.98
CA HIS A 237 -2.29 -9.23 6.19
C HIS A 237 -1.46 -8.08 6.75
N ARG A 238 -1.11 -8.12 8.02
CA ARG A 238 -0.34 -7.08 8.70
C ARG A 238 1.14 -7.39 8.64
N VAL A 239 1.93 -6.42 8.20
CA VAL A 239 3.39 -6.44 8.30
C VAL A 239 3.76 -5.50 9.44
N ILE A 240 4.44 -6.01 10.48
CA ILE A 240 4.83 -5.22 11.65
C ILE A 240 6.34 -5.03 11.61
N LEU A 241 6.79 -3.81 11.33
CA LEU A 241 8.22 -3.50 11.25
C LEU A 241 8.88 -3.51 12.64
N PRO A 242 10.20 -3.73 12.74
CA PRO A 242 10.93 -3.60 13.99
C PRO A 242 10.69 -2.24 14.67
N GLY A 243 10.26 -2.27 15.93
CA GLY A 243 9.94 -1.07 16.70
C GLY A 243 8.51 -0.53 16.52
N GLU A 244 7.71 -1.08 15.60
CA GLU A 244 6.31 -0.70 15.48
C GLU A 244 5.44 -1.33 16.58
N PRO A 245 4.49 -0.58 17.16
CA PRO A 245 3.40 -1.17 17.93
C PRO A 245 2.43 -1.93 17.00
N VAL A 246 1.70 -2.88 17.57
CA VAL A 246 0.60 -3.52 16.83
C VAL A 246 -0.48 -2.47 16.55
N ALA A 247 -0.82 -2.32 15.28
CA ALA A 247 -1.85 -1.38 14.88
C ALA A 247 -3.21 -1.77 15.47
N ALA A 248 -3.79 -0.90 16.29
CA ALA A 248 -5.13 -1.06 16.84
C ALA A 248 -6.21 -0.62 15.85
N GLY A 249 -7.41 -1.18 16.01
CA GLY A 249 -8.60 -0.78 15.24
C GLY A 249 -8.60 -1.23 13.77
N GLY A 250 -9.39 -0.54 12.97
CA GLY A 250 -9.70 -0.88 11.59
C GLY A 250 -11.01 -1.67 11.47
N GLN A 251 -11.38 -2.06 10.24
CA GLN A 251 -12.57 -2.87 9.98
C GLN A 251 -12.50 -4.22 10.72
N GLN A 252 -13.65 -4.69 11.20
CA GLN A 252 -13.76 -6.00 11.84
C GLN A 252 -13.72 -7.08 10.75
N MET A 253 -12.54 -7.71 10.60
CA MET A 253 -12.28 -8.78 9.64
C MET A 253 -11.13 -9.66 10.11
N ALA A 254 -11.13 -10.90 9.67
CA ALA A 254 -10.00 -11.79 9.81
C ALA A 254 -8.82 -11.28 8.96
N ARG A 255 -7.65 -11.21 9.56
CA ARG A 255 -6.43 -10.78 8.86
C ARG A 255 -5.45 -11.92 8.63
N GLY A 256 -5.74 -13.08 9.25
CA GLY A 256 -4.81 -14.21 9.28
C GLY A 256 -3.57 -13.92 10.11
N GLY A 257 -2.69 -14.87 10.11
CA GLY A 257 -1.43 -14.80 10.83
C GLY A 257 -1.56 -14.74 12.35
N THR A 258 -0.40 -14.54 12.96
CA THR A 258 -0.27 -14.22 14.40
C THR A 258 0.61 -12.98 14.52
N GLU A 259 0.53 -12.28 15.65
CA GLU A 259 1.43 -11.14 15.91
C GLU A 259 2.90 -11.54 15.78
N VAL A 260 3.27 -12.74 16.23
CA VAL A 260 4.64 -13.25 16.13
C VAL A 260 5.05 -13.40 14.68
N ALA A 261 4.25 -14.08 13.87
CA ALA A 261 4.55 -14.29 12.45
C ALA A 261 4.55 -12.98 11.63
N ASP A 262 3.66 -12.04 11.97
CA ASP A 262 3.60 -10.71 11.34
C ASP A 262 4.87 -9.88 11.66
N ARG A 263 5.39 -9.99 12.90
CA ARG A 263 6.68 -9.39 13.30
C ARG A 263 7.86 -10.07 12.60
N GLU A 264 7.88 -11.40 12.54
CA GLU A 264 8.92 -12.14 11.83
C GLU A 264 8.95 -11.79 10.33
N LEU A 265 7.79 -11.58 9.71
CA LEU A 265 7.72 -11.08 8.34
C LEU A 265 8.32 -9.68 8.23
N GLY A 266 8.00 -8.79 9.16
CA GLY A 266 8.59 -7.44 9.23
C GLY A 266 10.10 -7.46 9.44
N GLU A 267 10.60 -8.31 10.34
CA GLU A 267 12.03 -8.50 10.58
C GLU A 267 12.77 -9.03 9.34
N ARG A 268 12.20 -10.00 8.62
CA ARG A 268 12.74 -10.51 7.34
C ARG A 268 12.74 -9.46 6.25
N ALA A 269 11.72 -8.59 6.21
CA ALA A 269 11.61 -7.52 5.22
C ALA A 269 12.52 -6.33 5.55
N TRP A 270 12.88 -6.14 6.81
CA TRP A 270 13.59 -4.95 7.27
C TRP A 270 14.94 -4.70 6.57
N PRO A 271 15.83 -5.70 6.38
CA PRO A 271 17.05 -5.49 5.60
C PRO A 271 16.81 -4.99 4.19
N GLU A 272 15.79 -5.54 3.51
CA GLU A 272 15.43 -5.12 2.15
C GLU A 272 14.77 -3.72 2.13
N ILE A 273 13.95 -3.39 3.13
CA ILE A 273 13.41 -2.04 3.32
C ILE A 273 14.57 -1.05 3.49
N ARG A 274 15.54 -1.35 4.36
CA ARG A 274 16.73 -0.51 4.55
C ARG A 274 17.50 -0.31 3.24
N ARG A 275 17.71 -1.38 2.46
CA ARG A 275 18.36 -1.32 1.14
C ARG A 275 17.60 -0.38 0.18
N VAL A 276 16.27 -0.54 0.07
CA VAL A 276 15.44 0.30 -0.80
C VAL A 276 15.43 1.76 -0.36
N LEU A 277 15.55 2.01 0.95
CA LEU A 277 15.62 3.35 1.54
C LEU A 277 17.03 3.94 1.58
N ASP A 278 18.03 3.23 1.02
CA ASP A 278 19.46 3.62 1.04
C ASP A 278 20.00 3.86 2.47
N LEU A 279 19.57 3.02 3.41
CA LEU A 279 20.01 3.05 4.81
C LEU A 279 21.16 2.04 5.02
N GLN A 280 22.25 2.51 5.57
CA GLN A 280 23.40 1.68 5.92
C GLN A 280 23.12 0.73 7.09
#